data_c1b2289d0d22abf92e4f5345594bdae1
#
_entry.id   c1b2289d0d22abf92e4f5345594bdae1
#
_cell.length_a   1.000
_cell.length_b   1.000
_cell.length_c   1.000
_cell.angle_alpha   90.00
_cell.angle_beta   90.00
_cell.angle_gamma   90.00
#
_symmetry.space_group_name_H-M   'P 1'
#
loop_
_entity.id
_entity.type
_entity.pdbx_description
1 polymer ?
#
loop_
_entity_poly.entity_id
_entity_poly.type
_entity_poly.pdbx_seq_one_letter_code
_entity_poly.pdbx_strand_id
1 'polypeptide(L)'
;VSVGGRGAILVSENIAYYKYERGDSSPKYNLKTIKEMFSKIDQKKFPELIAMEYLTGEYYSVDVLSKKGNVIYSVPKKRIKGNASNTIIGQVDNNEKVLEQAKKACKVFNFSFLQNYEMKMNDNGEPMIYDINPRGGASLAFCKAAGVNLMYYAIKMALGEEFPQDNKIKNNLKMIRGFQEYYENI
;
A
#
# COMPACT_ATOMS: atom_id res chain seq x y z
N VAL A 1 -11.97 12.57 4.81
CA VAL A 1 -10.87 11.58 4.66
C VAL A 1 -11.51 10.24 4.41
N SER A 2 -11.28 9.68 3.24
CA SER A 2 -11.83 8.39 2.82
C SER A 2 -10.94 7.25 3.32
N VAL A 3 -11.53 6.24 3.97
CA VAL A 3 -10.79 5.07 4.49
C VAL A 3 -10.92 3.92 3.50
N GLY A 4 -9.80 3.27 3.16
CA GLY A 4 -9.79 2.05 2.35
C GLY A 4 -10.12 2.25 0.87
N GLY A 5 -9.62 3.31 0.25
CA GLY A 5 -9.83 3.60 -1.18
C GLY A 5 -11.23 4.14 -1.53
N ARG A 6 -12.06 4.40 -0.54
CA ARG A 6 -13.36 5.06 -0.74
C ARG A 6 -13.13 6.53 -1.07
N GLY A 7 -13.59 6.99 -2.23
CA GLY A 7 -13.38 8.37 -2.70
C GLY A 7 -12.37 8.46 -3.85
N ALA A 8 -11.77 7.35 -4.27
CA ALA A 8 -11.06 7.29 -5.54
C ALA A 8 -12.05 7.04 -6.69
N ILE A 9 -11.87 7.75 -7.79
CA ILE A 9 -12.66 7.61 -9.03
C ILE A 9 -11.67 7.38 -10.16
N LEU A 10 -11.90 6.36 -10.96
CA LEU A 10 -11.17 6.16 -12.20
C LEU A 10 -11.84 6.92 -13.33
N VAL A 11 -11.09 7.82 -13.98
CA VAL A 11 -11.54 8.56 -15.14
C VAL A 11 -10.86 8.02 -16.39
N SER A 12 -11.64 7.61 -17.40
CA SER A 12 -11.13 7.09 -18.67
C SER A 12 -12.13 7.34 -19.81
N GLU A 13 -11.61 7.67 -20.99
CA GLU A 13 -12.42 7.79 -22.20
C GLU A 13 -12.91 6.41 -22.69
N ASN A 14 -12.17 5.34 -22.39
CA ASN A 14 -12.51 3.99 -22.81
C ASN A 14 -12.82 3.10 -21.61
N ILE A 15 -14.03 3.24 -21.07
CA ILE A 15 -14.49 2.48 -19.90
C ILE A 15 -14.52 0.96 -20.17
N ALA A 16 -14.73 0.54 -21.42
CA ALA A 16 -14.78 -0.87 -21.80
C ALA A 16 -13.42 -1.56 -21.76
N TYR A 17 -12.32 -0.81 -21.85
CA TYR A 17 -10.95 -1.34 -21.86
C TYR A 17 -10.46 -1.75 -20.46
N TYR A 18 -10.99 -1.11 -19.40
CA TYR A 18 -10.63 -1.48 -18.04
C TYR A 18 -11.46 -2.69 -17.60
N LYS A 19 -11.03 -3.89 -18.03
CA LYS A 19 -11.46 -5.13 -17.39
C LYS A 19 -11.27 -4.96 -15.89
N TYR A 20 -12.27 -5.32 -15.13
CA TYR A 20 -12.23 -5.42 -13.68
C TYR A 20 -10.95 -6.14 -13.26
N GLU A 21 -9.88 -5.39 -12.97
CA GLU A 21 -8.75 -5.96 -12.25
C GLU A 21 -9.33 -6.45 -10.94
N ARG A 22 -9.11 -7.72 -10.65
CA ARG A 22 -9.70 -8.43 -9.53
C ARG A 22 -9.46 -7.63 -8.24
N GLY A 23 -10.50 -6.95 -7.75
CA GLY A 23 -10.50 -6.24 -6.47
C GLY A 23 -10.50 -4.71 -6.53
N ASP A 24 -10.48 -4.07 -7.70
CA ASP A 24 -10.69 -2.63 -7.80
C ASP A 24 -12.20 -2.33 -7.84
N SER A 25 -12.71 -1.79 -6.74
CA SER A 25 -14.12 -1.39 -6.60
C SER A 25 -14.34 0.10 -6.85
N SER A 26 -13.33 0.83 -7.35
CA SER A 26 -13.45 2.26 -7.63
C SER A 26 -14.48 2.50 -8.74
N PRO A 27 -15.40 3.46 -8.58
CA PRO A 27 -16.31 3.86 -9.64
C PRO A 27 -15.55 4.34 -10.88
N LYS A 28 -16.02 3.96 -12.05
CA LYS A 28 -15.40 4.31 -13.34
C LYS A 28 -16.33 5.24 -14.12
N TYR A 29 -15.78 6.37 -14.56
CA TYR A 29 -16.52 7.37 -15.32
C TYR A 29 -15.69 7.88 -16.49
N ASN A 30 -16.35 8.28 -17.58
CA ASN A 30 -15.68 9.05 -18.63
C ASN A 30 -15.56 10.53 -18.21
N LEU A 31 -14.69 11.26 -18.89
CA LEU A 31 -14.42 12.66 -18.57
C LEU A 31 -15.69 13.54 -18.71
N LYS A 32 -16.56 13.26 -19.70
CA LYS A 32 -17.81 13.99 -19.88
C LYS A 32 -18.70 13.86 -18.64
N THR A 33 -18.92 12.64 -18.16
CA THR A 33 -19.74 12.37 -16.97
C THR A 33 -19.17 13.06 -15.73
N ILE A 34 -17.84 13.02 -15.54
CA ILE A 34 -17.19 13.70 -14.41
C ILE A 34 -17.38 15.22 -14.49
N LYS A 35 -17.22 15.82 -15.67
CA LYS A 35 -17.47 17.26 -15.86
C LYS A 35 -18.91 17.63 -15.54
N GLU A 36 -19.88 16.84 -15.99
CA GLU A 36 -21.30 17.05 -15.69
C GLU A 36 -21.64 16.89 -14.21
N MET A 37 -21.01 15.94 -13.52
CA MET A 37 -21.16 15.80 -12.07
C MET A 37 -20.58 16.99 -11.31
N PHE A 38 -19.41 17.44 -11.68
CA PHE A 38 -18.72 18.54 -11.02
C PHE A 38 -19.36 19.90 -11.28
N SER A 39 -19.93 20.11 -12.47
CA SER A 39 -20.65 21.35 -12.78
C SER A 39 -21.90 21.59 -11.93
N LYS A 40 -22.43 20.56 -11.28
CA LYS A 40 -23.58 20.64 -10.37
C LYS A 40 -23.18 20.99 -8.92
N ILE A 41 -21.91 20.99 -8.61
CA ILE A 41 -21.41 21.33 -7.28
C ILE A 41 -21.18 22.83 -7.19
N ASP A 42 -21.72 23.47 -6.15
CA ASP A 42 -21.41 24.87 -5.83
C ASP A 42 -19.89 25.06 -5.67
N GLN A 43 -19.33 25.97 -6.46
CA GLN A 43 -17.87 26.22 -6.44
C GLN A 43 -17.32 26.54 -5.05
N LYS A 44 -18.12 27.18 -4.17
CA LYS A 44 -17.72 27.45 -2.79
C LYS A 44 -17.64 26.19 -1.91
N LYS A 45 -18.27 25.10 -2.36
CA LYS A 45 -18.31 23.80 -1.65
C LYS A 45 -17.50 22.73 -2.37
N PHE A 46 -16.81 23.11 -3.46
CA PHE A 46 -16.04 22.14 -4.23
C PHE A 46 -14.86 21.64 -3.38
N PRO A 47 -14.73 20.31 -3.19
CA PRO A 47 -13.64 19.76 -2.39
C PRO A 47 -12.31 19.89 -3.14
N GLU A 48 -11.22 19.96 -2.39
CA GLU A 48 -9.89 19.75 -2.98
C GLU A 48 -9.77 18.32 -3.50
N LEU A 49 -9.31 18.19 -4.73
CA LEU A 49 -9.11 16.90 -5.42
C LEU A 49 -7.67 16.76 -5.86
N ILE A 50 -7.18 15.53 -5.82
CA ILE A 50 -5.90 15.15 -6.39
C ILE A 50 -6.17 14.29 -7.62
N ALA A 51 -5.63 14.69 -8.77
CA ALA A 51 -5.57 13.86 -9.96
C ALA A 51 -4.20 13.19 -10.04
N MET A 52 -4.20 11.88 -10.26
CA MET A 52 -2.99 11.08 -10.35
C MET A 52 -3.05 10.18 -11.56
N GLU A 53 -1.88 9.78 -12.07
CA GLU A 53 -1.75 8.75 -13.08
C GLU A 53 -2.39 7.44 -12.62
N TYR A 54 -3.11 6.76 -13.51
CA TYR A 54 -3.61 5.42 -13.24
C TYR A 54 -2.53 4.38 -13.53
N LEU A 55 -2.02 3.76 -12.48
CA LEU A 55 -0.97 2.76 -12.55
C LEU A 55 -1.57 1.36 -12.75
N THR A 56 -1.16 0.66 -13.82
CA THR A 56 -1.71 -0.64 -14.23
C THR A 56 -0.88 -1.84 -13.79
N GLY A 57 0.38 -1.61 -13.41
CA GLY A 57 1.34 -2.66 -13.12
C GLY A 57 1.17 -3.34 -11.77
N GLU A 58 2.15 -4.14 -11.43
CA GLU A 58 2.18 -4.93 -10.20
C GLU A 58 2.07 -4.06 -8.95
N TYR A 59 1.29 -4.54 -7.99
CA TYR A 59 1.06 -3.84 -6.73
C TYR A 59 1.99 -4.34 -5.64
N TYR A 60 2.61 -3.41 -4.93
CA TYR A 60 3.43 -3.65 -3.75
C TYR A 60 2.92 -2.88 -2.55
N SER A 61 2.94 -3.54 -1.38
CA SER A 61 2.79 -2.92 -0.06
C SER A 61 4.08 -3.13 0.71
N VAL A 62 4.77 -2.05 1.04
CA VAL A 62 6.10 -2.10 1.66
C VAL A 62 6.02 -1.59 3.08
N ASP A 63 6.18 -2.47 4.08
CA ASP A 63 6.32 -2.03 5.46
C ASP A 63 7.78 -1.72 5.77
N VAL A 64 8.02 -0.57 6.37
CA VAL A 64 9.35 -0.05 6.69
C VAL A 64 9.42 0.29 8.18
N LEU A 65 10.52 -0.08 8.82
CA LEU A 65 10.97 0.45 10.10
C LEU A 65 12.18 1.34 9.87
N SER A 66 12.14 2.57 10.33
CA SER A 66 13.20 3.55 10.10
C SER A 66 13.49 4.40 11.34
N LYS A 67 14.64 5.09 11.31
CA LYS A 67 15.04 6.08 12.31
C LYS A 67 15.66 7.28 11.60
N LYS A 68 15.03 8.46 11.72
CA LYS A 68 15.50 9.72 11.14
C LYS A 68 15.89 9.55 9.65
N GLY A 69 14.94 9.05 8.84
CA GLY A 69 15.14 8.85 7.39
C GLY A 69 16.00 7.65 6.99
N ASN A 70 16.61 6.94 7.96
CA ASN A 70 17.41 5.76 7.68
C ASN A 70 16.57 4.49 7.87
N VAL A 71 16.43 3.71 6.81
CA VAL A 71 15.72 2.43 6.83
C VAL A 71 16.53 1.41 7.62
N ILE A 72 15.90 0.79 8.63
CA ILE A 72 16.46 -0.34 9.39
C ILE A 72 16.00 -1.64 8.74
N TYR A 73 14.67 -1.75 8.49
CA TYR A 73 14.08 -2.87 7.78
C TYR A 73 13.07 -2.38 6.75
N SER A 74 13.00 -3.07 5.61
CA SER A 74 12.01 -2.84 4.56
C SER A 74 11.54 -4.19 4.03
N VAL A 75 10.23 -4.47 4.12
CA VAL A 75 9.64 -5.75 3.69
C VAL A 75 8.68 -5.50 2.53
N PRO A 76 9.13 -5.65 1.29
CA PRO A 76 8.29 -5.50 0.12
C PRO A 76 7.42 -6.75 -0.07
N LYS A 77 6.12 -6.53 -0.25
CA LYS A 77 5.12 -7.57 -0.40
C LYS A 77 4.32 -7.33 -1.66
N LYS A 78 4.55 -8.15 -2.66
CA LYS A 78 3.80 -8.16 -3.90
C LYS A 78 2.40 -8.74 -3.65
N ARG A 79 1.35 -8.05 -4.10
CA ARG A 79 -0.03 -8.55 -4.05
C ARG A 79 -0.29 -9.43 -5.27
N ILE A 80 -0.61 -10.71 -5.03
CA ILE A 80 -1.01 -11.65 -6.07
C ILE A 80 -2.54 -11.64 -6.22
N LYS A 81 -3.26 -11.57 -5.09
CA LYS A 81 -4.73 -11.51 -5.06
C LYS A 81 -5.17 -10.67 -3.86
N GLY A 82 -6.19 -9.86 -4.06
CA GLY A 82 -6.75 -9.02 -3.00
C GLY A 82 -7.89 -8.17 -3.51
N ASN A 83 -8.30 -7.21 -2.68
CA ASN A 83 -9.26 -6.16 -3.01
C ASN A 83 -8.67 -4.79 -2.65
N ALA A 84 -9.44 -3.72 -2.77
CA ALA A 84 -8.99 -2.36 -2.50
C ALA A 84 -8.39 -2.18 -1.10
N SER A 85 -8.82 -2.97 -0.10
CA SER A 85 -8.42 -2.81 1.30
C SER A 85 -7.46 -3.88 1.80
N ASN A 86 -7.45 -5.07 1.20
CA ASN A 86 -6.75 -6.22 1.77
C ASN A 86 -6.01 -7.06 0.73
N THR A 87 -4.79 -7.47 1.08
CA THR A 87 -4.08 -8.54 0.37
C THR A 87 -4.59 -9.89 0.89
N ILE A 88 -5.12 -10.73 -0.01
CA ILE A 88 -5.58 -12.10 0.28
C ILE A 88 -4.45 -13.09 0.02
N ILE A 89 -3.77 -12.96 -1.12
CA ILE A 89 -2.57 -13.72 -1.45
C ILE A 89 -1.47 -12.72 -1.74
N GLY A 90 -0.38 -12.82 -1.00
CA GLY A 90 0.80 -11.98 -1.16
C GLY A 90 2.08 -12.81 -1.11
N GLN A 91 3.14 -12.24 -1.59
CA GLN A 91 4.48 -12.83 -1.60
C GLN A 91 5.50 -11.79 -1.22
N VAL A 92 6.47 -12.15 -0.37
CA VAL A 92 7.66 -11.33 -0.16
C VAL A 92 8.48 -11.39 -1.44
N ASP A 93 8.76 -10.23 -2.01
CA ASP A 93 9.50 -10.09 -3.27
C ASP A 93 10.51 -8.96 -3.10
N ASN A 94 11.77 -9.31 -2.92
CA ASN A 94 12.88 -8.38 -2.70
C ASN A 94 13.27 -7.66 -4.00
N ASN A 95 12.29 -7.04 -4.66
CA ASN A 95 12.49 -6.21 -5.83
C ASN A 95 13.32 -4.98 -5.46
N GLU A 96 14.52 -4.86 -6.03
CA GLU A 96 15.50 -3.81 -5.71
C GLU A 96 14.95 -2.41 -6.00
N LYS A 97 14.22 -2.21 -7.10
CA LYS A 97 13.63 -0.91 -7.43
C LYS A 97 12.60 -0.47 -6.40
N VAL A 98 11.78 -1.42 -5.90
CA VAL A 98 10.78 -1.17 -4.85
C VAL A 98 11.45 -0.79 -3.54
N LEU A 99 12.52 -1.52 -3.15
CA LEU A 99 13.30 -1.23 -1.95
C LEU A 99 13.97 0.15 -2.02
N GLU A 100 14.58 0.49 -3.15
CA GLU A 100 15.22 1.79 -3.35
C GLU A 100 14.21 2.95 -3.35
N GLN A 101 13.02 2.75 -3.93
CA GLN A 101 11.97 3.76 -3.89
C GLN A 101 11.46 4.01 -2.46
N ALA A 102 11.27 2.94 -1.68
CA ALA A 102 10.88 3.06 -0.26
C ALA A 102 11.97 3.81 0.55
N LYS A 103 13.23 3.50 0.32
CA LYS A 103 14.38 4.14 0.95
C LYS A 103 14.49 5.64 0.61
N LYS A 104 14.29 6.00 -0.67
CA LYS A 104 14.27 7.40 -1.12
C LYS A 104 13.15 8.18 -0.43
N ALA A 105 11.93 7.64 -0.40
CA ALA A 105 10.80 8.28 0.27
C ALA A 105 11.04 8.44 1.77
N CYS A 106 11.53 7.40 2.44
CA CYS A 106 11.86 7.45 3.86
C CYS A 106 12.86 8.57 4.16
N LYS A 107 13.90 8.72 3.34
CA LYS A 107 14.93 9.75 3.49
C LYS A 107 14.39 11.16 3.26
N VAL A 108 13.62 11.36 2.18
CA VAL A 108 13.04 12.67 1.82
C VAL A 108 12.12 13.21 2.91
N PHE A 109 11.26 12.35 3.46
CA PHE A 109 10.31 12.73 4.52
C PHE A 109 10.91 12.65 5.93
N ASN A 110 12.16 12.22 6.07
CA ASN A 110 12.85 12.05 7.36
C ASN A 110 12.05 11.20 8.36
N PHE A 111 11.41 10.14 7.89
CA PHE A 111 10.54 9.31 8.70
C PHE A 111 11.28 8.53 9.80
N SER A 112 10.55 8.28 10.89
CA SER A 112 10.95 7.38 11.98
C SER A 112 9.81 6.43 12.32
N PHE A 113 10.13 5.28 12.91
CA PHE A 113 9.22 4.20 13.29
C PHE A 113 8.62 3.49 12.08
N LEU A 114 7.34 3.12 12.17
CA LEU A 114 6.65 2.32 11.15
C LEU A 114 6.01 3.19 10.09
N GLN A 115 6.26 2.84 8.83
CA GLN A 115 5.55 3.36 7.67
C GLN A 115 5.12 2.20 6.77
N ASN A 116 4.08 2.45 5.99
CA ASN A 116 3.67 1.57 4.92
C ASN A 116 3.52 2.37 3.63
N TYR A 117 4.21 1.95 2.59
CA TYR A 117 4.15 2.55 1.26
C TYR A 117 3.34 1.64 0.34
N GLU A 118 2.33 2.20 -0.30
CA GLU A 118 1.57 1.52 -1.34
C GLU A 118 2.12 1.97 -2.70
N MET A 119 2.56 1.00 -3.50
CA MET A 119 3.18 1.26 -4.79
C MET A 119 2.55 0.41 -5.88
N LYS A 120 2.54 0.94 -7.10
CA LYS A 120 2.31 0.15 -8.31
C LYS A 120 3.40 0.42 -9.33
N MET A 121 3.70 -0.57 -10.15
CA MET A 121 4.57 -0.37 -11.29
C MET A 121 3.86 0.45 -12.36
N ASN A 122 4.58 1.39 -12.96
CA ASN A 122 4.12 2.05 -14.18
C ASN A 122 4.45 1.18 -15.42
N ASP A 123 4.09 1.65 -16.62
CA ASP A 123 4.30 0.93 -17.86
C ASP A 123 5.80 0.73 -18.23
N ASN A 124 6.70 1.51 -17.61
CA ASN A 124 8.14 1.37 -17.75
C ASN A 124 8.75 0.41 -16.71
N GLY A 125 7.93 -0.21 -15.85
CA GLY A 125 8.40 -1.08 -14.78
C GLY A 125 9.11 -0.33 -13.65
N GLU A 126 8.75 0.94 -13.42
CA GLU A 126 9.22 1.73 -12.29
C GLU A 126 8.16 1.77 -11.17
N PRO A 127 8.54 1.57 -9.90
CA PRO A 127 7.61 1.62 -8.78
C PRO A 127 7.22 3.07 -8.47
N MET A 128 5.93 3.36 -8.54
CA MET A 128 5.36 4.66 -8.22
C MET A 128 4.59 4.56 -6.91
N ILE A 129 4.97 5.38 -5.92
CA ILE A 129 4.26 5.50 -4.65
C ILE A 129 3.00 6.33 -4.87
N TYR A 130 1.84 5.80 -4.50
CA TYR A 130 0.58 6.54 -4.59
C TYR A 130 -0.09 6.74 -3.22
N ASP A 131 0.36 6.02 -2.17
CA ASP A 131 -0.13 6.21 -0.81
C ASP A 131 1.00 5.96 0.21
N ILE A 132 1.09 6.82 1.22
CA ILE A 132 2.03 6.71 2.32
C ILE A 132 1.27 6.73 3.64
N ASN A 133 1.37 5.66 4.40
CA ASN A 133 0.75 5.54 5.70
C ASN A 133 1.80 5.63 6.82
N PRO A 134 1.72 6.58 7.78
CA PRO A 134 2.64 6.69 8.91
C PRO A 134 2.33 5.64 9.99
N ARG A 135 2.13 4.40 9.59
CA ARG A 135 1.81 3.23 10.40
C ARG A 135 2.11 1.95 9.63
N GLY A 136 2.11 0.81 10.30
CA GLY A 136 2.19 -0.49 9.62
C GLY A 136 0.96 -0.79 8.76
N GLY A 137 1.16 -1.51 7.69
CA GLY A 137 0.11 -1.93 6.76
C GLY A 137 -0.80 -3.04 7.31
N ALA A 138 -1.94 -3.29 6.66
CA ALA A 138 -2.89 -4.36 7.03
C ALA A 138 -2.29 -5.79 6.98
N SER A 139 -1.15 -5.95 6.34
CA SER A 139 -0.40 -7.21 6.26
C SER A 139 0.89 -7.20 7.10
N LEU A 140 0.99 -6.37 8.14
CA LEU A 140 2.19 -6.25 8.98
C LEU A 140 2.58 -7.57 9.65
N ALA A 141 1.61 -8.42 10.03
CA ALA A 141 1.88 -9.74 10.58
C ALA A 141 2.70 -10.64 9.62
N PHE A 142 2.61 -10.40 8.31
CA PHE A 142 3.39 -11.11 7.31
C PHE A 142 4.90 -10.82 7.45
N CYS A 143 5.29 -9.63 7.90
CA CYS A 143 6.68 -9.29 8.15
C CYS A 143 7.31 -10.17 9.24
N LYS A 144 6.53 -10.49 10.31
CA LYS A 144 6.98 -11.45 11.35
C LYS A 144 7.25 -12.83 10.75
N ALA A 145 6.35 -13.35 9.91
CA ALA A 145 6.55 -14.62 9.25
C ALA A 145 7.75 -14.60 8.28
N ALA A 146 8.02 -13.44 7.68
CA ALA A 146 9.19 -13.22 6.84
C ALA A 146 10.52 -13.09 7.61
N GLY A 147 10.49 -13.11 8.95
CA GLY A 147 11.69 -13.11 9.79
C GLY A 147 11.92 -11.82 10.59
N VAL A 148 11.10 -10.78 10.41
CA VAL A 148 11.26 -9.49 11.09
C VAL A 148 9.96 -9.02 11.74
N ASN A 149 9.94 -8.96 13.07
CA ASN A 149 8.79 -8.47 13.82
C ASN A 149 8.86 -6.94 13.96
N LEU A 150 8.47 -6.23 12.90
CA LEU A 150 8.60 -4.78 12.82
C LEU A 150 7.86 -4.05 13.94
N MET A 151 6.69 -4.55 14.38
CA MET A 151 5.95 -3.95 15.49
C MET A 151 6.72 -4.05 16.80
N TYR A 152 7.25 -5.22 17.10
CA TYR A 152 8.06 -5.45 18.30
C TYR A 152 9.33 -4.59 18.29
N TYR A 153 10.00 -4.50 17.16
CA TYR A 153 11.21 -3.67 17.04
C TYR A 153 10.90 -2.17 17.12
N ALA A 154 9.74 -1.73 16.63
CA ALA A 154 9.30 -0.35 16.81
C ALA A 154 9.06 -0.01 18.28
N ILE A 155 8.48 -0.93 19.07
CA ILE A 155 8.31 -0.77 20.51
C ILE A 155 9.67 -0.69 21.22
N LYS A 156 10.59 -1.62 20.92
CA LYS A 156 11.96 -1.59 21.47
C LYS A 156 12.66 -0.27 21.15
N MET A 157 12.57 0.18 19.90
CA MET A 157 13.14 1.47 19.49
C MET A 157 12.55 2.65 20.29
N ALA A 158 11.23 2.63 20.56
CA ALA A 158 10.56 3.68 21.35
C ALA A 158 11.03 3.67 22.83
N LEU A 159 11.32 2.49 23.38
CA LEU A 159 11.83 2.32 24.73
C LEU A 159 13.36 2.55 24.85
N GLY A 160 14.05 2.79 23.74
CA GLY A 160 15.51 2.90 23.72
C GLY A 160 16.24 1.56 23.89
N GLU A 161 15.55 0.43 23.71
CA GLU A 161 16.10 -0.91 23.82
C GLU A 161 16.75 -1.38 22.53
N GLU A 162 17.77 -2.21 22.65
CA GLU A 162 18.41 -2.85 21.49
C GLU A 162 17.54 -3.94 20.88
N PHE A 163 17.68 -4.12 19.58
CA PHE A 163 17.07 -5.20 18.81
C PHE A 163 17.95 -5.57 17.61
N PRO A 164 17.87 -6.79 17.07
CA PRO A 164 18.62 -7.19 15.88
C PRO A 164 18.36 -6.26 14.69
N GLN A 165 19.42 -5.92 13.94
CA GLN A 165 19.33 -5.07 12.75
C GLN A 165 19.80 -5.77 11.46
N ASP A 166 20.15 -7.06 11.55
CA ASP A 166 20.72 -7.89 10.51
C ASP A 166 19.89 -9.12 10.15
N ASN A 167 18.66 -9.22 10.66
CA ASN A 167 17.77 -10.34 10.37
C ASN A 167 17.50 -10.44 8.87
N LYS A 168 17.77 -11.63 8.32
CA LYS A 168 17.50 -11.93 6.92
C LYS A 168 15.99 -12.05 6.67
N ILE A 169 15.49 -11.28 5.71
CA ILE A 169 14.11 -11.36 5.25
C ILE A 169 13.97 -12.54 4.28
N LYS A 170 13.04 -13.45 4.57
CA LYS A 170 12.73 -14.60 3.71
C LYS A 170 12.08 -14.12 2.43
N ASN A 171 12.84 -14.15 1.33
CA ASN A 171 12.29 -13.90 -0.01
C ASN A 171 11.39 -15.06 -0.45
N ASN A 172 10.45 -14.81 -1.38
CA ASN A 172 9.51 -15.79 -1.92
C ASN A 172 8.55 -16.43 -0.89
N LEU A 173 8.52 -15.95 0.35
CA LEU A 173 7.52 -16.40 1.31
C LEU A 173 6.13 -15.97 0.83
N LYS A 174 5.20 -16.93 0.75
CA LYS A 174 3.82 -16.69 0.32
C LYS A 174 2.90 -16.63 1.53
N MET A 175 2.04 -15.63 1.55
CA MET A 175 0.92 -15.49 2.49
C MET A 175 -0.38 -15.87 1.78
N ILE A 176 -1.21 -16.68 2.42
CA ILE A 176 -2.60 -16.93 2.03
C ILE A 176 -3.46 -16.61 3.24
N ARG A 177 -4.38 -15.67 3.10
CA ARG A 177 -5.32 -15.26 4.13
C ARG A 177 -6.65 -15.99 3.90
N GLY A 178 -7.15 -16.64 4.95
CA GLY A 178 -8.46 -17.30 4.97
C GLY A 178 -9.38 -16.70 6.03
N PHE A 179 -10.64 -17.02 5.93
CA PHE A 179 -11.64 -16.77 6.98
C PHE A 179 -11.96 -18.11 7.64
N GLN A 180 -12.27 -18.06 8.93
CA GLN A 180 -12.75 -19.19 9.70
C GLN A 180 -14.03 -18.75 10.41
N GLU A 181 -15.07 -19.57 10.34
CA GLU A 181 -16.35 -19.32 10.99
C GLU A 181 -16.40 -20.13 12.30
N TYR A 182 -17.00 -19.52 13.32
CA TYR A 182 -17.30 -20.16 14.61
C TYR A 182 -18.79 -20.07 14.84
N TYR A 183 -19.36 -21.14 15.37
CA TYR A 183 -20.78 -21.23 15.64
C TYR A 183 -20.99 -21.49 17.13
N GLU A 184 -21.83 -20.69 17.79
CA GLU A 184 -22.22 -20.84 19.19
C GLU A 184 -23.73 -20.93 19.30
N ASN A 185 -24.23 -21.82 20.18
CA ASN A 185 -25.62 -21.82 20.55
C ASN A 185 -25.86 -20.70 21.58
N ILE A 186 -26.83 -19.82 21.30
CA ILE A 186 -27.24 -18.71 22.17
C ILE A 186 -28.37 -19.16 23.07
#